data_8a04863d0cc8b57ac8cb1204af842a41
#
_entry.id   8a04863d0cc8b57ac8cb1204af842a41
#
_cell.length_a   1.000
_cell.length_b   1.000
_cell.length_c   1.000
_cell.angle_alpha   90.00
_cell.angle_beta   90.00
_cell.angle_gamma   90.00
#
_symmetry.space_group_name_H-M   'P 1'
#
loop_
_entity.id
_entity.type
_entity.pdbx_description
1 polymer ?
#
loop_
_entity_poly.entity_id
_entity_poly.type
_entity_poly.pdbx_seq_one_letter_code
_entity_poly.pdbx_strand_id
1 'polypeptide(L)'
;VQVKDGNGKIQTLKNKTSAPLWTGPLVIMQNELSASASEILAGAVQDYGRGVVIGSPQSFGKGTVQTFVDLNRFLNTNDDFGSLKLTIQKFYRVTGESTQRKGIESDFKMKDFFTYAEIGERYDDYALAWDKIPAVPYQRMNYFTAQALQKDMEERLMNNKTYQLVQESAQWKENLDKEE
;
A
#
# COMPACT_ATOMS: atom_id res chain seq x y z
N VAL A 1 5.95 11.44 -4.08
CA VAL A 1 4.64 10.95 -4.52
C VAL A 1 4.04 11.91 -5.54
N GLN A 2 3.27 11.39 -6.48
CA GLN A 2 2.51 12.18 -7.44
C GLN A 2 1.02 12.07 -7.12
N VAL A 3 0.26 13.11 -7.39
CA VAL A 3 -1.20 13.11 -7.29
C VAL A 3 -1.80 13.62 -8.59
N LYS A 4 -2.96 13.07 -8.98
CA LYS A 4 -3.73 13.48 -10.16
C LYS A 4 -5.16 13.76 -9.73
N ASP A 5 -5.66 14.93 -10.06
CA ASP A 5 -7.04 15.32 -9.77
C ASP A 5 -8.03 14.89 -10.86
N GLY A 6 -9.33 15.13 -10.63
CA GLY A 6 -10.40 14.79 -11.57
C GLY A 6 -10.32 15.53 -12.92
N ASN A 7 -9.59 16.64 -13.00
CA ASN A 7 -9.35 17.39 -14.24
C ASN A 7 -8.12 16.89 -15.02
N GLY A 8 -7.43 15.86 -14.50
CA GLY A 8 -6.24 15.30 -15.11
C GLY A 8 -4.95 16.03 -14.77
N LYS A 9 -4.97 17.05 -13.92
CA LYS A 9 -3.78 17.79 -13.51
C LYS A 9 -2.93 16.94 -12.58
N ILE A 10 -1.66 16.76 -12.93
CA ILE A 10 -0.67 16.00 -12.16
C ILE A 10 0.20 16.98 -11.38
N GLN A 11 0.39 16.69 -10.08
CA GLN A 11 1.28 17.41 -9.20
C GLN A 11 2.25 16.45 -8.51
N THR A 12 3.54 16.79 -8.48
CA THR A 12 4.56 16.06 -7.73
C THR A 12 4.77 16.70 -6.37
N LEU A 13 4.52 15.93 -5.32
CA LEU A 13 4.77 16.35 -3.94
C LEU A 13 6.18 15.91 -3.53
N LYS A 14 7.07 16.87 -3.35
CA LYS A 14 8.48 16.64 -2.97
C LYS A 14 8.68 16.84 -1.48
N ASN A 15 9.69 16.17 -0.92
CA ASN A 15 10.16 16.48 0.42
C ASN A 15 10.74 17.91 0.45
N LYS A 16 10.48 18.64 1.51
CA LYS A 16 10.97 20.01 1.70
C LYS A 16 12.31 20.07 2.45
N THR A 17 12.70 18.96 3.11
CA THR A 17 13.95 18.87 3.86
C THR A 17 15.01 18.16 3.04
N SER A 18 16.24 18.67 3.05
CA SER A 18 17.37 18.10 2.30
C SER A 18 18.12 17.00 3.07
N ALA A 19 18.06 17.02 4.40
CA ALA A 19 18.78 16.06 5.24
C ALA A 19 17.88 14.89 5.62
N PRO A 20 18.37 13.63 5.51
CA PRO A 20 17.63 12.47 5.99
C PRO A 20 17.60 12.48 7.53
N LEU A 21 16.44 12.14 8.11
CA LEU A 21 16.29 11.99 9.56
C LEU A 21 16.87 10.68 10.09
N TRP A 22 16.95 9.67 9.23
CA TRP A 22 17.47 8.35 9.56
C TRP A 22 18.24 7.78 8.37
N THR A 23 19.47 7.32 8.62
CA THR A 23 20.37 6.73 7.59
C THR A 23 20.66 5.25 7.80
N GLY A 24 20.24 4.69 8.94
CA GLY A 24 20.42 3.27 9.27
C GLY A 24 19.51 2.33 8.47
N PRO A 25 19.57 1.03 8.72
CA PRO A 25 18.68 0.03 8.10
C PRO A 25 17.21 0.38 8.33
N LEU A 26 16.38 0.12 7.31
CA LEU A 26 14.95 0.41 7.36
C LEU A 26 14.15 -0.78 6.83
N VAL A 27 13.23 -1.26 7.65
CA VAL A 27 12.26 -2.30 7.30
C VAL A 27 10.86 -1.76 7.52
N ILE A 28 10.01 -1.89 6.53
CA ILE A 28 8.57 -1.59 6.64
C ILE A 28 7.83 -2.90 6.78
N MET A 29 7.02 -3.02 7.81
CA MET A 29 6.11 -4.15 7.99
C MET A 29 4.71 -3.75 7.53
N GLN A 30 4.09 -4.58 6.70
CA GLN A 30 2.73 -4.35 6.20
C GLN A 30 1.90 -5.63 6.21
N ASN A 31 0.60 -5.46 6.16
CA ASN A 31 -0.37 -6.52 5.91
C ASN A 31 -1.49 -6.03 4.99
N GLU A 32 -2.50 -6.88 4.76
CA GLU A 32 -3.65 -6.58 3.89
C GLU A 32 -4.46 -5.35 4.35
N LEU A 33 -4.39 -5.00 5.65
CA LEU A 33 -5.07 -3.83 6.22
C LEU A 33 -4.26 -2.53 6.06
N SER A 34 -3.00 -2.63 5.66
CA SER A 34 -2.14 -1.47 5.41
C SER A 34 -2.61 -0.73 4.16
N ALA A 35 -3.14 0.49 4.34
CA ALA A 35 -3.82 1.21 3.28
C ALA A 35 -3.34 2.66 3.13
N SER A 36 -3.55 3.27 1.94
CA SER A 36 -3.42 4.70 1.68
C SER A 36 -2.04 5.27 2.01
N ALA A 37 -1.90 6.10 3.07
CA ALA A 37 -0.63 6.71 3.45
C ALA A 37 0.46 5.68 3.78
N SER A 38 0.10 4.53 4.37
CA SER A 38 1.02 3.42 4.61
C SER A 38 1.58 2.88 3.30
N GLU A 39 0.77 2.80 2.26
CA GLU A 39 1.16 2.35 0.92
C GLU A 39 2.04 3.38 0.20
N ILE A 40 1.79 4.67 0.43
CA ILE A 40 2.68 5.74 -0.06
C ILE A 40 4.08 5.59 0.55
N LEU A 41 4.16 5.33 1.86
CA LEU A 41 5.43 5.13 2.55
C LEU A 41 6.15 3.86 2.07
N ALA A 42 5.47 2.73 2.08
CA ALA A 42 6.04 1.45 1.67
C ALA A 42 6.53 1.49 0.21
N GLY A 43 5.70 2.02 -0.70
CA GLY A 43 6.06 2.19 -2.11
C GLY A 43 7.25 3.12 -2.30
N ALA A 44 7.32 4.24 -1.55
CA ALA A 44 8.48 5.13 -1.62
C ALA A 44 9.77 4.44 -1.15
N VAL A 45 9.71 3.68 -0.05
CA VAL A 45 10.87 2.94 0.47
C VAL A 45 11.39 1.94 -0.56
N GLN A 46 10.50 1.20 -1.24
CA GLN A 46 10.87 0.28 -2.31
C GLN A 46 11.46 1.00 -3.54
N ASP A 47 10.76 2.01 -4.05
CA ASP A 47 11.14 2.71 -5.28
C ASP A 47 12.51 3.35 -5.17
N TYR A 48 12.77 3.97 -4.03
CA TYR A 48 14.08 4.57 -3.78
C TYR A 48 15.16 3.56 -3.34
N GLY A 49 14.83 2.28 -3.16
CA GLY A 49 15.78 1.29 -2.62
C GLY A 49 16.32 1.68 -1.26
N ARG A 50 15.48 2.36 -0.43
CA ARG A 50 15.87 2.89 0.88
C ARG A 50 15.75 1.84 1.97
N GLY A 51 14.90 0.85 1.79
CA GLY A 51 14.62 -0.20 2.73
C GLY A 51 13.92 -1.38 2.06
N VAL A 52 13.52 -2.36 2.85
CA VAL A 52 12.72 -3.50 2.42
C VAL A 52 11.34 -3.46 3.02
N VAL A 53 10.38 -4.01 2.30
CA VAL A 53 8.99 -4.17 2.74
C VAL A 53 8.74 -5.65 2.98
N ILE A 54 8.28 -6.00 4.17
CA ILE A 54 8.00 -7.39 4.58
C ILE A 54 6.57 -7.54 5.08
N GLY A 55 6.03 -8.72 5.01
CA GLY A 55 4.71 -9.07 5.55
C GLY A 55 3.81 -9.73 4.53
N SER A 56 2.52 -9.48 4.59
CA SER A 56 1.55 -10.09 3.68
C SER A 56 1.91 -9.89 2.22
N PRO A 57 1.50 -10.78 1.32
CA PRO A 57 1.85 -10.72 -0.10
C PRO A 57 1.64 -9.35 -0.73
N GLN A 58 0.60 -8.64 -0.30
CA GLN A 58 0.33 -7.28 -0.75
C GLN A 58 -0.53 -6.51 0.27
N SER A 59 -0.48 -5.18 0.21
CA SER A 59 -1.28 -4.28 1.03
C SER A 59 -2.71 -4.12 0.49
N PHE A 60 -3.51 -3.25 1.10
CA PHE A 60 -4.94 -3.06 0.83
C PHE A 60 -5.25 -2.64 -0.62
N GLY A 61 -4.47 -1.74 -1.18
CA GLY A 61 -4.67 -1.25 -2.55
C GLY A 61 -5.50 0.02 -2.66
N LYS A 62 -5.50 0.90 -1.64
CA LYS A 62 -6.20 2.18 -1.69
C LYS A 62 -5.31 3.28 -2.27
N GLY A 63 -5.53 3.59 -3.54
CA GLY A 63 -4.80 4.63 -4.28
C GLY A 63 -5.54 5.97 -4.40
N THR A 64 -6.63 6.17 -3.65
CA THR A 64 -7.49 7.36 -3.73
C THR A 64 -7.30 8.30 -2.55
N VAL A 65 -7.47 9.60 -2.83
CA VAL A 65 -7.59 10.66 -1.82
C VAL A 65 -9.04 11.07 -1.74
N GLN A 66 -9.62 11.04 -0.54
CA GLN A 66 -11.01 11.35 -0.28
C GLN A 66 -11.13 12.55 0.65
N THR A 67 -12.23 13.29 0.49
CA THR A 67 -12.62 14.40 1.36
C THR A 67 -14.07 14.31 1.75
N PHE A 68 -14.43 14.93 2.86
CA PHE A 68 -15.84 15.11 3.23
C PHE A 68 -16.31 16.49 2.74
N VAL A 69 -17.45 16.50 2.07
CA VAL A 69 -18.14 17.70 1.64
C VAL A 69 -19.41 17.82 2.46
N ASP A 70 -19.44 18.82 3.31
CA ASP A 70 -20.61 19.16 4.13
C ASP A 70 -21.72 19.69 3.23
N LEU A 71 -22.85 18.96 3.16
CA LEU A 71 -23.99 19.30 2.31
C LEU A 71 -24.73 20.54 2.81
N ASN A 72 -24.67 20.83 4.10
CA ASN A 72 -25.33 22.00 4.69
C ASN A 72 -24.78 23.33 4.15
N ARG A 73 -23.55 23.34 3.64
CA ARG A 73 -22.93 24.53 3.00
C ARG A 73 -23.61 24.95 1.69
N PHE A 74 -24.34 24.03 1.05
CA PHE A 74 -25.00 24.27 -0.23
C PHE A 74 -26.51 24.48 -0.08
N LEU A 75 -27.04 24.17 1.09
CA LEU A 75 -28.48 24.18 1.37
C LEU A 75 -28.77 25.24 2.43
N ASN A 76 -29.54 26.25 2.08
CA ASN A 76 -29.92 27.32 3.00
C ASN A 76 -31.12 26.88 3.83
N THR A 77 -30.95 25.91 4.72
CA THR A 77 -32.00 25.30 5.56
C THR A 77 -31.44 25.01 6.94
N ASN A 78 -32.32 24.82 7.91
CA ASN A 78 -31.96 24.44 9.28
C ASN A 78 -31.85 22.91 9.47
N ASP A 79 -32.15 22.14 8.44
CA ASP A 79 -32.04 20.68 8.48
C ASP A 79 -30.57 20.24 8.32
N ASP A 80 -30.21 19.14 8.98
CA ASP A 80 -28.90 18.54 8.83
C ASP A 80 -28.92 17.46 7.75
N PHE A 81 -28.26 17.74 6.63
CA PHE A 81 -28.10 16.81 5.49
C PHE A 81 -26.80 15.99 5.55
N GLY A 82 -25.99 16.16 6.59
CA GLY A 82 -24.75 15.44 6.78
C GLY A 82 -23.65 15.79 5.77
N SER A 83 -22.76 14.85 5.53
CA SER A 83 -21.59 15.03 4.67
C SER A 83 -21.45 13.92 3.66
N LEU A 84 -21.05 14.27 2.44
CA LEU A 84 -20.73 13.33 1.37
C LEU A 84 -19.22 13.09 1.31
N LYS A 85 -18.81 11.82 1.36
CA LYS A 85 -17.40 11.42 1.19
C LYS A 85 -17.10 11.22 -0.29
N LEU A 86 -16.25 12.08 -0.85
CA LEU A 86 -15.92 12.07 -2.28
C LEU A 86 -14.45 11.76 -2.52
N THR A 87 -14.18 10.97 -3.56
CA THR A 87 -12.84 10.83 -4.11
C THR A 87 -12.52 12.06 -4.96
N ILE A 88 -11.44 12.76 -4.63
CA ILE A 88 -11.03 14.00 -5.30
C ILE A 88 -9.75 13.84 -6.10
N GLN A 89 -8.88 12.89 -5.75
CA GLN A 89 -7.60 12.65 -6.39
C GLN A 89 -7.23 11.16 -6.31
N LYS A 90 -6.30 10.75 -7.17
CA LYS A 90 -5.52 9.51 -7.03
C LYS A 90 -4.06 9.86 -6.77
N PHE A 91 -3.37 9.03 -5.99
CA PHE A 91 -1.93 9.16 -5.81
C PHE A 91 -1.18 8.04 -6.55
N TYR A 92 0.07 8.33 -6.89
CA TYR A 92 0.92 7.47 -7.68
C TYR A 92 2.34 7.45 -7.11
N ARG A 93 3.00 6.33 -7.30
CA ARG A 93 4.43 6.15 -7.00
C ARG A 93 5.27 7.05 -7.91
N VAL A 94 6.55 7.20 -7.62
CA VAL A 94 7.51 7.92 -8.51
C VAL A 94 7.67 7.22 -9.85
N THR A 95 7.44 5.91 -9.91
CA THR A 95 7.38 5.09 -11.14
C THR A 95 6.17 5.39 -12.01
N GLY A 96 5.22 6.18 -11.51
CA GLY A 96 3.96 6.50 -12.17
C GLY A 96 2.83 5.48 -11.93
N GLU A 97 3.09 4.38 -11.26
CA GLU A 97 2.09 3.36 -10.97
C GLU A 97 1.18 3.77 -9.81
N SER A 98 -0.13 3.51 -9.95
CA SER A 98 -1.08 3.63 -8.85
C SER A 98 -0.97 2.43 -7.92
N THR A 99 -1.26 2.64 -6.63
CA THR A 99 -1.49 1.53 -5.68
C THR A 99 -2.93 1.01 -5.72
N GLN A 100 -3.83 1.70 -6.45
CA GLN A 100 -5.24 1.36 -6.55
C GLN A 100 -5.45 -0.11 -6.96
N ARG A 101 -6.23 -0.87 -6.20
CA ARG A 101 -6.48 -2.31 -6.33
C ARG A 101 -5.26 -3.21 -6.18
N LYS A 102 -4.06 -2.77 -6.57
CA LYS A 102 -2.84 -3.59 -6.52
C LYS A 102 -2.14 -3.57 -5.17
N GLY A 103 -2.21 -2.45 -4.45
CA GLY A 103 -1.43 -2.27 -3.25
C GLY A 103 0.09 -2.20 -3.50
N ILE A 104 0.83 -2.48 -2.45
CA ILE A 104 2.29 -2.65 -2.48
C ILE A 104 2.59 -4.13 -2.23
N GLU A 105 3.27 -4.77 -3.15
CA GLU A 105 3.81 -6.11 -2.94
C GLU A 105 4.97 -6.06 -1.95
N SER A 106 4.98 -6.98 -0.96
CA SER A 106 6.11 -7.13 -0.07
C SER A 106 7.32 -7.72 -0.80
N ASP A 107 8.51 -7.22 -0.49
CA ASP A 107 9.78 -7.79 -0.98
C ASP A 107 9.98 -9.20 -0.40
N PHE A 108 9.58 -9.38 0.87
CA PHE A 108 9.52 -10.69 1.53
C PHE A 108 8.09 -10.99 1.94
N LYS A 109 7.47 -11.92 1.21
CA LYS A 109 6.07 -12.31 1.41
C LYS A 109 5.97 -13.34 2.53
N MET A 110 5.18 -12.99 3.54
CA MET A 110 4.86 -13.83 4.67
C MET A 110 3.35 -14.06 4.67
N LYS A 111 2.94 -15.26 4.34
CA LYS A 111 1.51 -15.62 4.40
C LYS A 111 1.08 -15.76 5.85
N ASP A 112 -0.12 -15.28 6.14
CA ASP A 112 -0.81 -15.44 7.41
C ASP A 112 -2.29 -15.79 7.18
N PHE A 113 -3.07 -15.85 8.25
CA PHE A 113 -4.49 -16.15 8.21
C PHE A 113 -5.30 -15.21 7.29
N PHE A 114 -4.92 -13.93 7.23
CA PHE A 114 -5.63 -12.92 6.42
C PHE A 114 -5.28 -12.98 4.94
N THR A 115 -4.23 -13.68 4.57
CA THR A 115 -3.80 -13.81 3.15
C THR A 115 -4.89 -14.37 2.25
N TYR A 116 -5.78 -15.20 2.79
CA TYR A 116 -6.89 -15.83 2.08
C TYR A 116 -8.24 -15.15 2.35
N ALA A 117 -8.26 -14.08 3.12
CA ALA A 117 -9.46 -13.27 3.30
C ALA A 117 -9.60 -12.26 2.14
N GLU A 118 -10.83 -11.98 1.74
CA GLU A 118 -11.14 -10.99 0.71
C GLU A 118 -11.00 -9.56 1.26
N ILE A 119 -9.75 -9.21 1.64
CA ILE A 119 -9.41 -7.89 2.16
C ILE A 119 -8.69 -7.08 1.10
N GLY A 120 -9.21 -5.89 0.82
CA GLY A 120 -8.58 -4.93 -0.09
C GLY A 120 -9.53 -4.34 -1.12
N GLU A 121 -9.12 -3.21 -1.67
CA GLU A 121 -9.85 -2.46 -2.69
C GLU A 121 -10.09 -3.27 -3.98
N ARG A 122 -9.33 -4.34 -4.18
CA ARG A 122 -9.48 -5.26 -5.32
C ARG A 122 -10.79 -6.04 -5.32
N TYR A 123 -11.37 -6.24 -4.14
CA TYR A 123 -12.64 -6.96 -3.93
C TYR A 123 -13.86 -6.04 -3.94
N ASP A 124 -13.65 -4.73 -4.03
CA ASP A 124 -14.74 -3.75 -4.17
C ASP A 124 -15.09 -3.58 -5.66
N ASP A 125 -16.31 -3.95 -6.03
CA ASP A 125 -16.82 -3.85 -7.40
C ASP A 125 -16.79 -2.43 -7.93
N TYR A 126 -17.01 -1.44 -7.06
CA TYR A 126 -17.09 -0.03 -7.40
C TYR A 126 -15.77 0.72 -7.25
N ALA A 127 -14.70 0.03 -6.85
CA ALA A 127 -13.39 0.65 -6.75
C ALA A 127 -12.89 1.13 -8.12
N LEU A 128 -12.28 2.32 -8.14
CA LEU A 128 -11.67 2.85 -9.35
C LEU A 128 -10.62 1.89 -9.91
N ALA A 129 -10.56 1.78 -11.21
CA ALA A 129 -9.58 0.93 -11.88
C ALA A 129 -8.14 1.39 -11.60
N TRP A 130 -7.22 0.44 -11.62
CA TRP A 130 -5.80 0.73 -11.63
C TRP A 130 -5.42 1.46 -12.92
N ASP A 131 -4.54 2.46 -12.82
CA ASP A 131 -3.99 3.19 -13.93
C ASP A 131 -2.53 3.62 -13.66
N LYS A 132 -1.92 4.24 -14.64
CA LYS A 132 -0.54 4.68 -14.63
C LYS A 132 -0.43 6.08 -15.23
N ILE A 133 0.48 6.88 -14.68
CA ILE A 133 0.88 8.19 -15.23
C ILE A 133 2.38 8.17 -15.56
N PRO A 134 2.93 9.17 -16.25
CA PRO A 134 4.36 9.25 -16.48
C PRO A 134 5.17 9.23 -15.18
N ALA A 135 6.26 8.45 -15.17
CA ALA A 135 7.22 8.44 -14.07
C ALA A 135 7.91 9.80 -13.94
N VAL A 136 8.30 10.16 -12.73
CA VAL A 136 9.19 11.30 -12.52
C VAL A 136 10.63 10.82 -12.38
N PRO A 137 11.64 11.63 -12.80
CA PRO A 137 13.03 11.30 -12.55
C PRO A 137 13.31 11.15 -11.05
N TYR A 138 13.93 10.05 -10.67
CA TYR A 138 14.37 9.81 -9.29
C TYR A 138 15.67 8.99 -9.28
N GLN A 139 16.43 9.11 -8.20
CA GLN A 139 17.66 8.35 -8.02
C GLN A 139 17.45 7.26 -6.97
N ARG A 140 17.73 6.02 -7.34
CA ARG A 140 17.68 4.89 -6.42
C ARG A 140 18.92 4.87 -5.52
N MET A 141 18.72 4.60 -4.23
CA MET A 141 19.79 4.62 -3.23
C MET A 141 20.60 3.31 -3.18
N ASN A 142 19.96 2.18 -3.53
CA ASN A 142 20.58 0.84 -3.58
C ASN A 142 21.32 0.43 -2.30
N TYR A 143 20.77 0.75 -1.13
CA TYR A 143 21.38 0.37 0.15
C TYR A 143 21.49 -1.16 0.32
N PHE A 144 20.51 -1.89 -0.22
CA PHE A 144 20.50 -3.36 -0.30
C PHE A 144 19.53 -3.82 -1.37
N THR A 145 19.65 -5.07 -1.78
CA THR A 145 18.70 -5.71 -2.67
C THR A 145 17.93 -6.78 -1.90
N ALA A 146 16.64 -6.92 -2.16
CA ALA A 146 15.82 -7.99 -1.59
C ALA A 146 16.45 -9.36 -1.86
N GLN A 147 16.99 -9.58 -3.07
CA GLN A 147 17.66 -10.81 -3.45
C GLN A 147 18.85 -11.18 -2.55
N ALA A 148 19.65 -10.20 -2.12
CA ALA A 148 20.80 -10.47 -1.25
C ALA A 148 20.36 -10.97 0.15
N LEU A 149 19.17 -10.60 0.59
CA LEU A 149 18.64 -10.95 1.91
C LEU A 149 17.72 -12.18 1.87
N GLN A 150 17.28 -12.61 0.69
CA GLN A 150 16.23 -13.61 0.53
C GLN A 150 16.59 -14.94 1.18
N LYS A 151 17.80 -15.44 0.93
CA LYS A 151 18.26 -16.74 1.48
C LYS A 151 18.28 -16.74 3.00
N ASP A 152 18.84 -15.70 3.61
CA ASP A 152 18.91 -15.57 5.07
C ASP A 152 17.50 -15.43 5.69
N MET A 153 16.61 -14.73 5.00
CA MET A 153 15.23 -14.56 5.45
C MET A 153 14.46 -15.88 5.40
N GLU A 154 14.55 -16.62 4.29
CA GLU A 154 13.91 -17.93 4.13
C GLU A 154 14.41 -18.93 5.19
N GLU A 155 15.71 -19.01 5.42
CA GLU A 155 16.31 -19.89 6.42
C GLU A 155 15.80 -19.56 7.83
N ARG A 156 15.74 -18.28 8.19
CA ARG A 156 15.23 -17.81 9.49
C ARG A 156 13.75 -18.12 9.67
N LEU A 157 12.93 -17.92 8.65
CA LEU A 157 11.50 -18.21 8.69
C LEU A 157 11.23 -19.71 8.83
N MET A 158 11.94 -20.54 8.05
CA MET A 158 11.79 -21.99 8.13
C MET A 158 12.17 -22.58 9.49
N ASN A 159 13.12 -21.96 10.20
CA ASN A 159 13.54 -22.37 11.53
C ASN A 159 12.74 -21.73 12.67
N ASN A 160 11.78 -20.87 12.37
CA ASN A 160 10.97 -20.17 13.37
C ASN A 160 9.66 -20.92 13.65
N LYS A 161 9.54 -21.52 14.84
CA LYS A 161 8.35 -22.30 15.23
C LYS A 161 7.05 -21.49 15.20
N THR A 162 7.10 -20.22 15.62
CA THR A 162 5.92 -19.36 15.59
C THR A 162 5.47 -19.11 14.14
N TYR A 163 6.41 -18.89 13.24
CA TYR A 163 6.08 -18.71 11.83
C TYR A 163 5.51 -20.00 11.20
N GLN A 164 6.02 -21.17 11.57
CA GLN A 164 5.45 -22.45 11.13
C GLN A 164 3.98 -22.59 11.55
N LEU A 165 3.63 -22.25 12.78
CA LEU A 165 2.24 -22.24 13.25
C LEU A 165 1.37 -21.24 12.50
N VAL A 166 1.90 -20.07 12.16
CA VAL A 166 1.19 -19.08 11.33
C VAL A 166 0.93 -19.64 9.93
N GLN A 167 1.91 -20.33 9.32
CA GLN A 167 1.75 -20.99 8.02
C GLN A 167 0.70 -22.12 8.06
N GLU A 168 0.69 -22.92 9.11
CA GLU A 168 -0.31 -23.97 9.31
C GLU A 168 -1.72 -23.38 9.42
N SER A 169 -1.88 -22.27 10.15
CA SER A 169 -3.17 -21.59 10.28
C SER A 169 -3.62 -20.96 8.95
N ALA A 170 -2.71 -20.41 8.17
CA ALA A 170 -2.99 -19.89 6.83
C ALA A 170 -3.43 -21.01 5.88
N GLN A 171 -2.74 -22.16 5.90
CA GLN A 171 -3.09 -23.32 5.09
C GLN A 171 -4.44 -23.91 5.49
N TRP A 172 -4.76 -23.94 6.79
CA TRP A 172 -6.07 -24.39 7.25
C TRP A 172 -7.19 -23.49 6.70
N LYS A 173 -7.02 -22.15 6.75
CA LYS A 173 -7.98 -21.21 6.18
C LYS A 173 -8.15 -21.40 4.68
N GLU A 174 -7.06 -21.54 3.93
CA GLU A 174 -7.10 -21.81 2.48
C GLU A 174 -7.91 -23.08 2.14
N ASN A 175 -7.75 -24.12 2.94
CA ASN A 175 -8.47 -25.37 2.73
C ASN A 175 -9.97 -25.22 3.04
N LEU A 176 -10.31 -24.49 4.11
CA LEU A 176 -11.70 -24.21 4.46
C LEU A 176 -12.44 -23.45 3.35
N ASP A 177 -11.81 -22.44 2.76
CA ASP A 177 -12.41 -21.63 1.69
C ASP A 177 -12.58 -22.40 0.36
N LYS A 178 -11.90 -23.55 0.21
CA LYS A 178 -12.07 -24.44 -0.97
C LYS A 178 -13.21 -25.44 -0.82
N GLU A 179 -13.70 -25.64 0.41
CA GLU A 179 -14.79 -26.57 0.71
C GLU A 179 -16.17 -25.88 0.68
N GLU A 180 -16.22 -24.55 0.69
CA GLU A 180 -17.41 -23.71 0.51
C GLU A 180 -17.64 -23.38 -0.98
#